data_9cf4e1dbbf1df300b1ee600d89421fb1
#
_entry.id   9cf4e1dbbf1df300b1ee600d89421fb1
#
_cell.length_a   1.000
_cell.length_b   1.000
_cell.length_c   1.000
_cell.angle_alpha   90.00
_cell.angle_beta   90.00
_cell.angle_gamma   90.00
#
_symmetry.space_group_name_H-M   'P 1'
#
loop_
_entity.id
_entity.type
_entity.pdbx_description
1 polymer ?
#
loop_
_entity_poly.entity_id
_entity_poly.type
_entity_poly.pdbx_seq_one_letter_code
_entity_poly.pdbx_strand_id
1 'polypeptide(L)'
;MKTLSEIIKINLPKISLIDVGAMKTSESDRYESLFKSNLIEVIGFEANLSEYVKLKDKKNEKYLNYCLGDGTEKTLYVTNYPGCTSLYEPNPDIINLFTGIGTDDGNFTVIEKRKIKTHKLKEIKEINKVDVVKIDTQGSELDILKNFEKKIKKVLIIESEVEFVELYKDQPLFFDMQNFLSKNGFVLHKLIDIGGRPFRPWTVNNNPAIPISQLLWADAIFVRDFSKLGKFSDEDLLKISLFLHEIYNSYDLCYYFLKEYDQRNKLKLSEIYRKYINSEKKLNLKFMNLRLSVDSVTTKK
;
A
#
# COMPACT_ATOMS: atom_id res chain seq x y z
N MET A 1 -21.26 1.36 -5.28
CA MET A 1 -20.92 0.29 -6.24
C MET A 1 -21.13 -1.04 -5.54
N LYS A 2 -21.54 -2.10 -6.26
CA LYS A 2 -21.63 -3.46 -5.69
C LYS A 2 -20.25 -4.04 -5.49
N THR A 3 -20.11 -4.94 -4.51
CA THR A 3 -18.89 -5.72 -4.32
C THR A 3 -18.65 -6.69 -5.48
N LEU A 4 -17.41 -7.12 -5.67
CA LEU A 4 -17.11 -8.09 -6.73
C LEU A 4 -17.93 -9.38 -6.58
N SER A 5 -18.07 -9.88 -5.34
CA SER A 5 -18.86 -11.09 -5.06
C SER A 5 -20.35 -10.95 -5.44
N GLU A 6 -20.95 -9.77 -5.22
CA GLU A 6 -22.33 -9.48 -5.62
C GLU A 6 -22.50 -9.40 -7.15
N ILE A 7 -21.43 -8.96 -7.86
CA ILE A 7 -21.45 -8.83 -9.33
C ILE A 7 -21.33 -10.18 -9.98
N ILE A 8 -20.30 -10.97 -9.64
CA ILE A 8 -19.97 -12.23 -10.33
C ILE A 8 -20.62 -13.47 -9.70
N LYS A 9 -21.17 -13.34 -8.49
CA LYS A 9 -21.97 -14.37 -7.78
C LYS A 9 -21.28 -15.72 -7.61
N ILE A 10 -20.00 -15.70 -7.27
CA ILE A 10 -19.25 -16.89 -6.87
C ILE A 10 -18.60 -16.68 -5.48
N ASN A 11 -18.22 -17.78 -4.84
CA ASN A 11 -17.43 -17.71 -3.62
C ASN A 11 -16.02 -17.25 -3.95
N LEU A 12 -15.59 -16.17 -3.31
CA LEU A 12 -14.24 -15.63 -3.48
C LEU A 12 -13.30 -16.10 -2.37
N PRO A 13 -12.03 -16.36 -2.67
CA PRO A 13 -11.06 -16.77 -1.67
C PRO A 13 -10.70 -15.61 -0.75
N LYS A 14 -10.38 -15.93 0.52
CA LYS A 14 -9.95 -14.97 1.52
C LYS A 14 -8.53 -14.49 1.25
N ILE A 15 -8.30 -13.19 1.44
CA ILE A 15 -7.01 -12.53 1.26
C ILE A 15 -6.30 -12.43 2.61
N SER A 16 -5.02 -12.81 2.64
CA SER A 16 -4.14 -12.59 3.79
C SER A 16 -3.28 -11.35 3.53
N LEU A 17 -3.52 -10.28 4.28
CA LEU A 17 -2.83 -9.00 4.18
C LEU A 17 -1.90 -8.79 5.37
N ILE A 18 -0.69 -8.32 5.08
CA ILE A 18 0.23 -7.75 6.08
C ILE A 18 0.22 -6.24 5.93
N ASP A 19 0.01 -5.54 7.05
CA ASP A 19 0.09 -4.08 7.17
C ASP A 19 1.28 -3.71 8.06
N VAL A 20 2.33 -3.14 7.48
CA VAL A 20 3.56 -2.78 8.20
C VAL A 20 3.59 -1.27 8.37
N GLY A 21 3.69 -0.80 9.62
CA GLY A 21 3.40 0.58 9.99
C GLY A 21 1.90 0.79 10.19
N ALA A 22 1.26 -0.15 10.90
CA ALA A 22 -0.19 -0.23 11.08
C ALA A 22 -0.72 0.79 12.10
N MET A 23 -0.25 2.04 12.03
CA MET A 23 -0.76 3.11 12.86
C MET A 23 -2.25 3.37 12.58
N LYS A 24 -3.03 3.67 13.62
CA LYS A 24 -4.45 4.02 13.44
C LYS A 24 -4.56 5.37 12.73
N THR A 25 -4.99 5.33 11.48
CA THR A 25 -5.29 6.52 10.68
C THR A 25 -6.79 6.61 10.36
N SER A 26 -7.22 7.72 9.77
CA SER A 26 -8.60 7.86 9.24
C SER A 26 -8.93 6.90 8.10
N GLU A 27 -7.93 6.21 7.53
CA GLU A 27 -8.09 5.22 6.47
C GLU A 27 -8.46 3.81 6.96
N SER A 28 -8.65 3.63 8.29
CA SER A 28 -8.99 2.33 8.89
C SER A 28 -10.24 1.67 8.30
N ASP A 29 -11.09 2.43 7.59
CA ASP A 29 -12.31 1.93 6.94
C ASP A 29 -12.08 1.43 5.50
N ARG A 30 -10.86 1.53 4.98
CA ARG A 30 -10.53 1.17 3.59
C ARG A 30 -10.88 -0.28 3.24
N TYR A 31 -10.73 -1.20 4.19
CA TYR A 31 -11.00 -2.61 4.01
C TYR A 31 -12.39 -3.05 4.52
N GLU A 32 -13.27 -2.10 4.86
CA GLU A 32 -14.56 -2.38 5.51
C GLU A 32 -15.44 -3.36 4.71
N SER A 33 -15.51 -3.21 3.37
CA SER A 33 -16.26 -4.11 2.49
C SER A 33 -15.74 -5.55 2.57
N LEU A 34 -14.43 -5.73 2.59
CA LEU A 34 -13.77 -7.03 2.69
C LEU A 34 -13.93 -7.66 4.07
N PHE A 35 -13.89 -6.87 5.15
CA PHE A 35 -14.17 -7.35 6.51
C PHE A 35 -15.62 -7.79 6.66
N LYS A 36 -16.60 -6.98 6.19
CA LYS A 36 -18.02 -7.31 6.21
C LYS A 36 -18.33 -8.61 5.46
N SER A 37 -17.65 -8.83 4.35
CA SER A 37 -17.78 -10.03 3.54
C SER A 37 -16.95 -11.23 4.06
N ASN A 38 -16.17 -11.06 5.11
CA ASN A 38 -15.23 -12.05 5.64
C ASN A 38 -14.20 -12.55 4.60
N LEU A 39 -13.81 -11.66 3.67
CA LEU A 39 -12.89 -11.95 2.55
C LEU A 39 -11.47 -11.46 2.79
N ILE A 40 -11.17 -10.90 3.95
CA ILE A 40 -9.82 -10.47 4.32
C ILE A 40 -9.48 -10.88 5.77
N GLU A 41 -8.22 -11.18 5.99
CA GLU A 41 -7.58 -11.21 7.31
C GLU A 41 -6.34 -10.33 7.27
N VAL A 42 -6.12 -9.57 8.34
CA VAL A 42 -5.03 -8.59 8.43
C VAL A 42 -4.15 -8.91 9.63
N ILE A 43 -2.84 -8.91 9.42
CA ILE A 43 -1.85 -8.89 10.49
C ILE A 43 -1.09 -7.57 10.37
N GLY A 44 -1.33 -6.65 11.31
CA GLY A 44 -0.67 -5.35 11.39
C GLY A 44 0.56 -5.40 12.28
N PHE A 45 1.59 -4.66 11.89
CA PHE A 45 2.84 -4.47 12.64
C PHE A 45 3.02 -3.01 12.97
N GLU A 46 3.18 -2.69 14.26
CA GLU A 46 3.48 -1.34 14.73
C GLU A 46 4.65 -1.40 15.71
N ALA A 47 5.74 -0.73 15.33
CA ALA A 47 6.98 -0.71 16.11
C ALA A 47 6.92 0.28 17.28
N ASN A 48 6.22 1.40 17.10
CA ASN A 48 6.06 2.41 18.13
C ASN A 48 5.02 1.97 19.17
N LEU A 49 5.49 1.63 20.37
CA LEU A 49 4.63 1.13 21.43
C LEU A 49 3.46 2.06 21.77
N SER A 50 3.67 3.39 21.71
CA SER A 50 2.63 4.39 22.00
C SER A 50 1.49 4.38 20.96
N GLU A 51 1.78 3.98 19.73
CA GLU A 51 0.77 3.80 18.68
C GLU A 51 0.17 2.38 18.73
N TYR A 52 1.00 1.36 18.96
CA TYR A 52 0.53 -0.02 19.09
C TYR A 52 -0.57 -0.19 20.14
N VAL A 53 -0.42 0.43 21.34
CA VAL A 53 -1.42 0.30 22.42
C VAL A 53 -2.79 0.90 22.08
N LYS A 54 -2.88 1.72 21.03
CA LYS A 54 -4.14 2.28 20.52
C LYS A 54 -4.88 1.31 19.57
N LEU A 55 -4.16 0.31 19.05
CA LEU A 55 -4.71 -0.70 18.16
C LEU A 55 -5.44 -1.77 18.98
N LYS A 56 -6.49 -2.34 18.41
CA LYS A 56 -7.28 -3.39 19.06
C LYS A 56 -7.53 -4.52 18.07
N ASP A 57 -7.20 -5.73 18.50
CA ASP A 57 -7.56 -6.92 17.74
C ASP A 57 -9.08 -7.02 17.56
N LYS A 58 -9.49 -7.41 16.36
CA LYS A 58 -10.87 -7.68 16.00
C LYS A 58 -10.96 -9.03 15.28
N LYS A 59 -12.15 -9.46 14.95
CA LYS A 59 -12.33 -10.63 14.09
C LYS A 59 -11.61 -10.38 12.74
N ASN A 60 -10.69 -11.26 12.37
CA ASN A 60 -9.87 -11.17 11.16
C ASN A 60 -8.83 -10.02 11.14
N GLU A 61 -8.55 -9.41 12.26
CA GLU A 61 -7.60 -8.30 12.36
C GLU A 61 -6.78 -8.48 13.65
N LYS A 62 -5.48 -8.67 13.52
CA LYS A 62 -4.54 -8.86 14.63
C LYS A 62 -3.38 -7.90 14.51
N TYR A 63 -2.93 -7.35 15.64
CA TYR A 63 -1.80 -6.43 15.68
C TYR A 63 -0.66 -7.00 16.52
N LEU A 64 0.58 -6.77 16.07
CA LEU A 64 1.80 -7.26 16.70
C LEU A 64 2.77 -6.10 16.89
N ASN A 65 3.31 -5.96 18.11
CA ASN A 65 4.34 -4.96 18.38
C ASN A 65 5.72 -5.49 17.99
N TYR A 66 5.95 -5.59 16.68
CA TYR A 66 7.26 -5.93 16.11
C TYR A 66 7.72 -4.86 15.15
N CYS A 67 8.99 -4.48 15.24
CA CYS A 67 9.69 -3.76 14.19
C CYS A 67 10.23 -4.76 13.17
N LEU A 68 9.73 -4.74 11.95
CA LEU A 68 10.23 -5.63 10.90
C LEU A 68 11.57 -5.11 10.36
N GLY A 69 12.46 -6.03 9.96
CA GLY A 69 13.77 -5.70 9.41
C GLY A 69 14.67 -6.91 9.22
N ASP A 70 15.98 -6.71 9.32
CA ASP A 70 17.01 -7.73 9.08
C ASP A 70 17.35 -8.60 10.30
N GLY A 71 16.69 -8.39 11.42
CA GLY A 71 16.95 -9.11 12.68
C GLY A 71 18.08 -8.50 13.51
N THR A 72 18.63 -7.36 13.13
CA THR A 72 19.63 -6.64 13.93
C THR A 72 18.99 -5.58 14.83
N GLU A 73 19.76 -5.03 15.76
CA GLU A 73 19.37 -3.85 16.52
C GLU A 73 19.56 -2.61 15.66
N LYS A 74 18.56 -1.73 15.65
CA LYS A 74 18.55 -0.45 14.95
C LYS A 74 18.22 0.69 15.91
N THR A 75 18.38 1.92 15.48
CA THR A 75 17.88 3.09 16.19
C THR A 75 16.54 3.50 15.59
N LEU A 76 15.50 3.57 16.42
CA LEU A 76 14.21 4.17 16.06
C LEU A 76 14.24 5.65 16.43
N TYR A 77 14.05 6.51 15.46
CA TYR A 77 13.94 7.96 15.61
C TYR A 77 12.46 8.29 15.78
N VAL A 78 12.04 8.43 17.03
CA VAL A 78 10.66 8.79 17.37
C VAL A 78 10.49 10.29 17.15
N THR A 79 9.56 10.68 16.31
CA THR A 79 9.32 12.07 15.96
C THR A 79 8.09 12.65 16.65
N ASN A 80 8.00 13.98 16.66
CA ASN A 80 6.88 14.73 17.24
C ASN A 80 5.53 14.32 16.62
N TYR A 81 5.49 14.07 15.30
CA TYR A 81 4.36 13.42 14.64
C TYR A 81 4.66 11.95 14.44
N PRO A 82 3.94 11.02 15.10
CA PRO A 82 4.23 9.58 15.06
C PRO A 82 4.35 8.99 13.66
N GLY A 83 3.58 9.53 12.68
CA GLY A 83 3.64 9.13 11.27
C GLY A 83 4.92 9.52 10.54
N CYS A 84 5.88 10.19 11.19
CA CYS A 84 7.23 10.45 10.64
C CYS A 84 8.32 9.66 11.42
N THR A 85 7.92 8.75 12.32
CA THR A 85 8.85 7.91 13.09
C THR A 85 9.49 6.87 12.17
N SER A 86 10.83 6.75 12.19
CA SER A 86 11.59 5.98 11.22
C SER A 86 12.78 5.26 11.84
N LEU A 87 13.27 4.21 11.17
CA LEU A 87 14.59 3.62 11.42
C LEU A 87 15.73 4.43 10.80
N TYR A 88 15.41 5.43 9.98
CA TYR A 88 16.35 6.37 9.37
C TYR A 88 16.26 7.75 10.06
N GLU A 89 17.38 8.43 10.15
CA GLU A 89 17.43 9.78 10.74
C GLU A 89 16.81 10.80 9.80
N PRO A 90 15.85 11.66 10.25
CA PRO A 90 15.33 12.74 9.42
C PRO A 90 16.46 13.61 8.84
N ASN A 91 16.32 14.02 7.58
CA ASN A 91 17.30 14.79 6.84
C ASN A 91 16.95 16.29 6.87
N PRO A 92 17.55 17.10 7.76
CA PRO A 92 17.22 18.52 7.87
C PRO A 92 17.56 19.31 6.61
N ASP A 93 18.60 18.92 5.86
CA ASP A 93 19.03 19.62 4.64
C ASP A 93 17.95 19.59 3.53
N ILE A 94 17.11 18.57 3.54
CA ILE A 94 15.99 18.43 2.59
C ILE A 94 14.67 18.89 3.23
N ILE A 95 14.33 18.39 4.42
CA ILE A 95 13.04 18.67 5.06
C ILE A 95 12.81 20.15 5.25
N ASN A 96 13.84 20.88 5.72
CA ASN A 96 13.72 22.30 6.06
C ASN A 96 13.64 23.22 4.83
N LEU A 97 13.78 22.69 3.61
CA LEU A 97 13.50 23.43 2.37
C LEU A 97 11.98 23.65 2.17
N PHE A 98 11.13 22.85 2.78
CA PHE A 98 9.70 22.82 2.51
C PHE A 98 8.87 23.47 3.62
N THR A 99 7.77 24.12 3.22
CA THR A 99 6.81 24.71 4.15
C THR A 99 5.90 23.61 4.75
N GLY A 100 5.56 23.76 6.03
CA GLY A 100 4.62 22.87 6.73
C GLY A 100 5.22 21.55 7.22
N ILE A 101 6.52 21.34 7.00
CA ILE A 101 7.31 20.28 7.61
C ILE A 101 8.60 20.85 8.17
N GLY A 102 9.22 20.19 9.15
CA GLY A 102 10.46 20.69 9.77
C GLY A 102 11.05 19.71 10.76
N THR A 103 12.36 19.87 11.03
CA THR A 103 13.13 19.05 11.97
C THR A 103 13.32 19.70 13.34
N ASP A 104 13.13 21.03 13.45
CA ASP A 104 13.38 21.77 14.69
C ASP A 104 12.09 21.92 15.51
N ASP A 105 10.98 22.28 14.87
CA ASP A 105 9.67 22.52 15.51
C ASP A 105 8.48 21.89 14.75
N GLY A 106 8.76 20.99 13.81
CA GLY A 106 7.79 20.39 12.90
C GLY A 106 7.55 18.90 13.14
N ASN A 107 6.91 18.27 12.17
CA ASN A 107 6.52 16.87 12.21
C ASN A 107 7.70 15.91 12.34
N PHE A 108 8.86 16.29 11.79
CA PHE A 108 10.08 15.47 11.77
C PHE A 108 11.02 15.76 12.94
N THR A 109 10.61 16.60 13.91
CA THR A 109 11.42 16.84 15.12
C THR A 109 11.59 15.56 15.90
N VAL A 110 12.82 15.08 16.05
CA VAL A 110 13.14 13.88 16.82
C VAL A 110 13.03 14.18 18.32
N ILE A 111 12.07 13.55 18.98
CA ILE A 111 11.82 13.70 20.44
C ILE A 111 12.47 12.59 21.26
N GLU A 112 12.77 11.44 20.64
CA GLU A 112 13.43 10.30 21.29
C GLU A 112 14.24 9.50 20.27
N LYS A 113 15.43 9.00 20.70
CA LYS A 113 16.21 7.96 19.98
C LYS A 113 16.19 6.69 20.82
N ARG A 114 15.58 5.62 20.29
CA ARG A 114 15.40 4.36 21.02
C ARG A 114 16.08 3.21 20.28
N LYS A 115 16.85 2.39 20.96
CA LYS A 115 17.34 1.13 20.43
C LYS A 115 16.18 0.13 20.33
N ILE A 116 16.01 -0.47 19.17
CA ILE A 116 14.94 -1.45 18.94
C ILE A 116 15.49 -2.68 18.21
N LYS A 117 15.08 -3.85 18.65
CA LYS A 117 15.36 -5.11 17.95
C LYS A 117 14.43 -5.22 16.74
N THR A 118 15.00 -5.40 15.55
CA THR A 118 14.19 -5.74 14.39
C THR A 118 13.97 -7.25 14.27
N HIS A 119 12.93 -7.66 13.56
CA HIS A 119 12.53 -9.05 13.37
C HIS A 119 12.39 -9.39 11.89
N LYS A 120 12.92 -10.53 11.49
CA LYS A 120 12.69 -11.03 10.11
C LYS A 120 11.30 -11.63 10.02
N LEU A 121 10.62 -11.40 8.90
CA LEU A 121 9.27 -11.92 8.67
C LEU A 121 9.17 -13.44 8.86
N LYS A 122 10.23 -14.19 8.53
CA LYS A 122 10.27 -15.66 8.71
C LYS A 122 10.27 -16.13 10.17
N GLU A 123 10.62 -15.24 11.10
CA GLU A 123 10.68 -15.56 12.55
C GLU A 123 9.31 -15.41 13.21
N ILE A 124 8.34 -14.81 12.51
CA ILE A 124 7.02 -14.52 13.05
C ILE A 124 6.08 -15.68 12.73
N LYS A 125 5.72 -16.43 13.78
CA LYS A 125 4.95 -17.68 13.67
C LYS A 125 3.50 -17.46 13.21
N GLU A 126 2.96 -16.28 13.47
CA GLU A 126 1.60 -15.88 13.10
C GLU A 126 1.40 -15.80 11.60
N ILE A 127 2.49 -15.65 10.81
CA ILE A 127 2.41 -15.44 9.36
C ILE A 127 2.57 -16.77 8.63
N ASN A 128 1.45 -17.34 8.21
CA ASN A 128 1.43 -18.55 7.39
C ASN A 128 1.40 -18.24 5.90
N LYS A 129 0.61 -17.26 5.48
CA LYS A 129 0.40 -16.85 4.09
C LYS A 129 0.42 -15.33 3.98
N VAL A 130 0.86 -14.82 2.84
CA VAL A 130 0.84 -13.39 2.51
C VAL A 130 0.44 -13.25 1.06
N ASP A 131 -0.73 -12.69 0.81
CA ASP A 131 -1.22 -12.39 -0.53
C ASP A 131 -0.98 -10.93 -0.89
N VAL A 132 -1.14 -10.02 0.09
CA VAL A 132 -0.97 -8.58 -0.08
C VAL A 132 -0.10 -8.01 1.05
N VAL A 133 0.75 -7.07 0.70
CA VAL A 133 1.58 -6.30 1.65
C VAL A 133 1.24 -4.83 1.46
N LYS A 134 0.81 -4.16 2.55
CA LYS A 134 0.88 -2.71 2.68
C LYS A 134 2.06 -2.40 3.58
N ILE A 135 2.89 -1.43 3.20
CA ILE A 135 4.07 -1.06 3.96
C ILE A 135 4.30 0.44 3.90
N ASP A 136 4.35 1.05 5.07
CA ASP A 136 4.55 2.48 5.29
C ASP A 136 5.34 2.61 6.61
N THR A 137 6.64 2.65 6.49
CA THR A 137 7.59 2.63 7.64
C THR A 137 8.59 3.77 7.56
N GLN A 138 8.25 4.76 6.73
CA GLN A 138 8.98 6.02 6.63
C GLN A 138 10.46 5.82 6.27
N GLY A 139 10.69 5.15 5.12
CA GLY A 139 12.01 4.96 4.50
C GLY A 139 12.63 3.57 4.66
N SER A 140 12.10 2.68 5.51
CA SER A 140 12.67 1.32 5.69
C SER A 140 11.99 0.22 4.88
N GLU A 141 11.05 0.55 4.00
CA GLU A 141 10.20 -0.35 3.23
C GLU A 141 11.01 -1.35 2.40
N LEU A 142 12.00 -0.86 1.66
CA LEU A 142 12.85 -1.70 0.82
C LEU A 142 13.67 -2.68 1.64
N ASP A 143 14.20 -2.26 2.79
CA ASP A 143 14.99 -3.14 3.65
C ASP A 143 14.13 -4.24 4.24
N ILE A 144 12.89 -3.92 4.62
CA ILE A 144 11.93 -4.91 5.10
C ILE A 144 11.58 -5.90 3.98
N LEU A 145 11.28 -5.42 2.76
CA LEU A 145 10.93 -6.27 1.62
C LEU A 145 12.07 -7.18 1.17
N LYS A 146 13.33 -6.74 1.25
CA LYS A 146 14.50 -7.60 1.02
C LYS A 146 14.52 -8.81 1.97
N ASN A 147 14.04 -8.63 3.20
CA ASN A 147 13.98 -9.67 4.22
C ASN A 147 12.72 -10.57 4.14
N PHE A 148 11.82 -10.37 3.17
CA PHE A 148 10.76 -11.32 2.83
C PHE A 148 11.30 -12.61 2.18
N GLU A 149 12.50 -12.59 1.66
CA GLU A 149 13.17 -13.75 1.04
C GLU A 149 12.25 -14.44 0.01
N LYS A 150 12.08 -15.77 0.13
CA LYS A 150 11.22 -16.53 -0.80
C LYS A 150 9.72 -16.21 -0.67
N LYS A 151 9.26 -15.64 0.45
CA LYS A 151 7.85 -15.29 0.65
C LYS A 151 7.37 -14.22 -0.32
N ILE A 152 8.26 -13.30 -0.74
CA ILE A 152 7.92 -12.25 -1.72
C ILE A 152 7.38 -12.83 -3.05
N LYS A 153 7.81 -14.04 -3.42
CA LYS A 153 7.36 -14.72 -4.65
C LYS A 153 5.89 -15.13 -4.63
N LYS A 154 5.27 -15.19 -3.45
CA LYS A 154 3.86 -15.54 -3.26
C LYS A 154 2.95 -14.34 -3.12
N VAL A 155 3.53 -13.16 -2.85
CA VAL A 155 2.77 -11.92 -2.75
C VAL A 155 2.22 -11.52 -4.11
N LEU A 156 0.97 -11.11 -4.18
CA LEU A 156 0.26 -10.72 -5.40
C LEU A 156 0.30 -9.22 -5.63
N ILE A 157 0.17 -8.44 -4.55
CA ILE A 157 0.16 -6.98 -4.58
C ILE A 157 1.04 -6.45 -3.44
N ILE A 158 1.84 -5.44 -3.74
CA ILE A 158 2.57 -4.64 -2.76
C ILE A 158 2.14 -3.20 -2.93
N GLU A 159 1.63 -2.61 -1.86
CA GLU A 159 1.44 -1.18 -1.70
C GLU A 159 2.52 -0.68 -0.76
N SER A 160 3.31 0.27 -1.23
CA SER A 160 4.42 0.83 -0.45
C SER A 160 4.43 2.33 -0.55
N GLU A 161 4.56 3.01 0.60
CA GLU A 161 5.02 4.39 0.55
C GLU A 161 6.41 4.43 -0.08
N VAL A 162 6.63 5.43 -0.91
CA VAL A 162 7.91 5.66 -1.60
C VAL A 162 8.19 7.15 -1.64
N GLU A 163 9.45 7.52 -1.44
CA GLU A 163 9.89 8.90 -1.50
C GLU A 163 10.66 9.17 -2.80
N PHE A 164 10.55 10.43 -3.26
CA PHE A 164 11.24 10.94 -4.45
C PHE A 164 12.45 11.80 -4.11
N VAL A 165 12.61 12.15 -2.83
CA VAL A 165 13.75 12.88 -2.26
C VAL A 165 14.11 12.28 -0.90
N GLU A 166 15.34 12.47 -0.45
CA GLU A 166 15.82 11.90 0.82
C GLU A 166 15.26 12.68 2.04
N LEU A 167 14.00 12.40 2.41
CA LEU A 167 13.43 12.94 3.65
C LEU A 167 14.13 12.38 4.90
N TYR A 168 14.72 11.21 4.78
CA TYR A 168 15.58 10.61 5.79
C TYR A 168 16.95 10.33 5.18
N LYS A 169 18.02 10.46 5.95
CA LYS A 169 19.41 10.26 5.48
C LYS A 169 19.62 8.82 5.00
N ASP A 170 20.20 8.68 3.84
CA ASP A 170 20.57 7.39 3.23
C ASP A 170 19.37 6.43 3.00
N GLN A 171 18.13 6.93 3.00
CA GLN A 171 16.97 6.10 2.71
C GLN A 171 16.92 5.67 1.24
N PRO A 172 16.41 4.45 0.95
CA PRO A 172 16.09 4.06 -0.42
C PRO A 172 14.97 4.93 -1.00
N LEU A 173 15.08 5.29 -2.28
CA LEU A 173 14.08 6.06 -2.99
C LEU A 173 13.21 5.18 -3.91
N PHE A 174 12.18 5.78 -4.53
CA PHE A 174 11.27 5.10 -5.46
C PHE A 174 11.99 4.23 -6.49
N PHE A 175 13.08 4.72 -7.08
CA PHE A 175 13.80 3.96 -8.12
C PHE A 175 14.49 2.70 -7.57
N ASP A 176 14.94 2.71 -6.33
CA ASP A 176 15.52 1.53 -5.67
C ASP A 176 14.45 0.49 -5.44
N MET A 177 13.28 0.91 -4.95
CA MET A 177 12.09 0.07 -4.76
C MET A 177 11.63 -0.52 -6.10
N GLN A 178 11.45 0.32 -7.13
CA GLN A 178 11.06 -0.10 -8.48
C GLN A 178 12.03 -1.14 -9.05
N ASN A 179 13.34 -0.91 -8.95
CA ASN A 179 14.36 -1.82 -9.44
C ASN A 179 14.32 -3.18 -8.72
N PHE A 180 14.18 -3.15 -7.39
CA PHE A 180 14.09 -4.38 -6.60
C PHE A 180 12.81 -5.17 -6.94
N LEU A 181 11.66 -4.53 -6.98
CA LEU A 181 10.38 -5.20 -7.23
C LEU A 181 10.27 -5.71 -8.67
N SER A 182 10.78 -4.98 -9.66
CA SER A 182 10.83 -5.47 -11.05
C SER A 182 11.63 -6.77 -11.18
N LYS A 183 12.79 -6.86 -10.52
CA LYS A 183 13.60 -8.09 -10.47
C LYS A 183 12.90 -9.25 -9.75
N ASN A 184 11.96 -8.94 -8.86
CA ASN A 184 11.16 -9.91 -8.14
C ASN A 184 9.80 -10.22 -8.82
N GLY A 185 9.59 -9.75 -10.06
CA GLY A 185 8.43 -10.08 -10.89
C GLY A 185 7.17 -9.29 -10.54
N PHE A 186 7.34 -8.01 -10.16
CA PHE A 186 6.26 -7.04 -10.01
C PHE A 186 6.34 -5.97 -11.09
N VAL A 187 5.22 -5.37 -11.39
CA VAL A 187 5.08 -4.22 -12.29
C VAL A 187 4.42 -3.08 -11.51
N LEU A 188 4.94 -1.87 -11.64
CA LEU A 188 4.25 -0.70 -11.11
C LEU A 188 2.92 -0.54 -11.83
N HIS A 189 1.84 -0.55 -11.06
CA HIS A 189 0.48 -0.39 -11.60
C HIS A 189 0.06 1.08 -11.60
N LYS A 190 0.19 1.75 -10.47
CA LYS A 190 -0.11 3.18 -10.32
C LYS A 190 0.50 3.78 -9.05
N LEU A 191 0.54 5.10 -9.00
CA LEU A 191 0.79 5.88 -7.81
C LEU A 191 -0.53 6.45 -7.30
N ILE A 192 -0.74 6.41 -5.99
CA ILE A 192 -1.88 7.04 -5.31
C ILE A 192 -1.36 7.90 -4.16
N ASP A 193 -2.22 8.77 -3.63
CA ASP A 193 -1.94 9.64 -2.49
C ASP A 193 -0.61 10.40 -2.61
N ILE A 194 -0.36 10.88 -3.85
CA ILE A 194 0.83 11.64 -4.21
C ILE A 194 0.88 12.92 -3.39
N GLY A 195 1.95 13.07 -2.62
CA GLY A 195 2.18 14.15 -1.71
C GLY A 195 3.36 15.03 -2.07
N GLY A 196 3.33 16.23 -1.51
CA GLY A 196 4.40 17.21 -1.62
C GLY A 196 4.15 18.40 -0.71
N ARG A 197 5.11 19.32 -0.71
CA ARG A 197 5.02 20.60 0.01
C ARG A 197 5.62 21.69 -0.86
N PRO A 198 5.15 22.94 -0.73
CA PRO A 198 5.80 24.08 -1.38
C PRO A 198 7.21 24.30 -0.81
N PHE A 199 8.14 24.76 -1.64
CA PHE A 199 9.40 25.31 -1.11
C PHE A 199 9.15 26.56 -0.27
N ARG A 200 9.87 26.71 0.83
CA ARG A 200 9.80 27.92 1.68
C ARG A 200 10.17 29.17 0.88
N PRO A 201 9.49 30.30 1.10
CA PRO A 201 8.42 30.54 2.09
C PRO A 201 6.99 30.37 1.50
N TRP A 202 6.82 29.65 0.39
CA TRP A 202 5.56 29.59 -0.36
C TRP A 202 4.48 28.79 0.36
N THR A 203 3.23 29.24 0.19
CA THR A 203 2.01 28.52 0.57
C THR A 203 0.93 28.75 -0.48
N VAL A 204 -0.04 27.84 -0.59
CA VAL A 204 -1.21 28.00 -1.47
C VAL A 204 -2.44 28.30 -0.61
N ASN A 205 -3.05 29.47 -0.78
CA ASN A 205 -4.19 29.93 0.03
C ASN A 205 -3.93 29.81 1.55
N ASN A 206 -2.75 30.19 2.00
CA ASN A 206 -2.27 30.04 3.39
C ASN A 206 -2.26 28.60 3.90
N ASN A 207 -2.36 27.59 3.02
CA ASN A 207 -2.28 26.20 3.39
C ASN A 207 -0.91 25.63 2.99
N PRO A 208 -0.05 25.25 3.95
CA PRO A 208 1.27 24.70 3.68
C PRO A 208 1.23 23.24 3.20
N ALA A 209 0.08 22.58 3.29
CA ALA A 209 -0.08 21.19 2.87
C ALA A 209 -0.36 21.02 1.37
N ILE A 210 -0.69 22.10 0.65
CA ILE A 210 -0.99 22.04 -0.78
C ILE A 210 0.33 22.13 -1.57
N PRO A 211 0.75 21.08 -2.32
CA PRO A 211 1.98 21.12 -3.10
C PRO A 211 1.85 22.06 -4.30
N ILE A 212 2.99 22.61 -4.75
CA ILE A 212 3.06 23.43 -5.96
C ILE A 212 3.69 22.61 -7.11
N SER A 213 4.89 22.06 -6.90
CA SER A 213 5.65 21.43 -8.00
C SER A 213 6.40 20.17 -7.60
N GLN A 214 7.02 20.15 -6.41
CA GLN A 214 7.88 19.06 -5.99
C GLN A 214 7.10 17.87 -5.46
N LEU A 215 7.35 16.69 -6.03
CA LEU A 215 6.93 15.41 -5.46
C LEU A 215 7.84 15.05 -4.29
N LEU A 216 7.27 14.70 -3.14
CA LEU A 216 8.02 14.22 -1.99
C LEU A 216 7.79 12.73 -1.74
N TRP A 217 6.53 12.27 -1.76
CA TRP A 217 6.14 10.87 -1.53
C TRP A 217 4.91 10.47 -2.35
N ALA A 218 4.65 9.20 -2.41
CA ALA A 218 3.41 8.60 -2.92
C ALA A 218 3.26 7.17 -2.40
N ASP A 219 2.03 6.63 -2.42
CA ASP A 219 1.81 5.21 -2.32
C ASP A 219 1.92 4.56 -3.70
N ALA A 220 2.93 3.72 -3.88
CA ALA A 220 3.18 2.98 -5.10
C ALA A 220 2.54 1.59 -5.04
N ILE A 221 1.64 1.31 -5.98
CA ILE A 221 0.96 0.03 -6.10
C ILE A 221 1.68 -0.84 -7.12
N PHE A 222 2.30 -1.91 -6.65
CA PHE A 222 2.95 -2.91 -7.47
C PHE A 222 2.11 -4.17 -7.54
N VAL A 223 1.87 -4.66 -8.73
CA VAL A 223 1.08 -5.85 -9.00
C VAL A 223 1.99 -6.93 -9.59
N ARG A 224 1.80 -8.19 -9.21
CA ARG A 224 2.50 -9.32 -9.83
C ARG A 224 2.40 -9.24 -11.34
N ASP A 225 3.49 -9.50 -12.04
CA ASP A 225 3.65 -9.34 -13.50
C ASP A 225 2.49 -10.01 -14.27
N PHE A 226 1.53 -9.20 -14.63
CA PHE A 226 0.32 -9.59 -15.35
C PHE A 226 0.56 -9.97 -16.81
N SER A 227 1.77 -9.78 -17.34
CA SER A 227 2.15 -10.32 -18.66
C SER A 227 2.38 -11.83 -18.64
N LYS A 228 2.43 -12.42 -17.44
CA LYS A 228 2.74 -13.84 -17.21
C LYS A 228 1.60 -14.59 -16.54
N LEU A 229 0.37 -14.43 -17.03
CA LEU A 229 -0.85 -15.00 -16.44
C LEU A 229 -0.76 -16.48 -16.13
N GLY A 230 -0.08 -17.27 -16.97
CA GLY A 230 0.13 -18.70 -16.75
C GLY A 230 0.83 -19.09 -15.44
N LYS A 231 1.44 -18.12 -14.73
CA LYS A 231 2.08 -18.35 -13.43
C LYS A 231 1.14 -18.19 -12.22
N PHE A 232 -0.06 -17.66 -12.44
CA PHE A 232 -1.05 -17.50 -11.40
C PHE A 232 -1.88 -18.77 -11.26
N SER A 233 -2.19 -19.18 -10.03
CA SER A 233 -3.26 -20.14 -9.77
C SER A 233 -4.62 -19.48 -9.98
N ASP A 234 -5.67 -20.28 -10.10
CA ASP A 234 -7.04 -19.76 -10.20
C ASP A 234 -7.43 -18.97 -8.94
N GLU A 235 -6.96 -19.40 -7.77
CA GLU A 235 -7.13 -18.68 -6.51
C GLU A 235 -6.45 -17.29 -6.55
N ASP A 236 -5.21 -17.22 -7.09
CA ASP A 236 -4.49 -15.95 -7.22
C ASP A 236 -5.22 -14.97 -8.15
N LEU A 237 -5.76 -15.48 -9.28
CA LEU A 237 -6.54 -14.66 -10.22
C LEU A 237 -7.78 -14.03 -9.56
N LEU A 238 -8.49 -14.81 -8.74
CA LEU A 238 -9.65 -14.30 -8.00
C LEU A 238 -9.28 -13.33 -6.88
N LYS A 239 -8.21 -13.60 -6.13
CA LYS A 239 -7.72 -12.71 -5.06
C LYS A 239 -7.29 -11.36 -5.59
N ILE A 240 -6.50 -11.36 -6.65
CA ILE A 240 -6.01 -10.12 -7.24
C ILE A 240 -7.17 -9.32 -7.85
N SER A 241 -8.14 -10.00 -8.52
CA SER A 241 -9.35 -9.37 -9.04
C SER A 241 -10.17 -8.71 -7.94
N LEU A 242 -10.35 -9.41 -6.81
CA LEU A 242 -11.08 -8.91 -5.65
C LEU A 242 -10.43 -7.62 -5.11
N PHE A 243 -9.12 -7.64 -4.89
CA PHE A 243 -8.41 -6.50 -4.30
C PHE A 243 -8.36 -5.30 -5.26
N LEU A 244 -8.16 -5.55 -6.55
CA LEU A 244 -8.18 -4.51 -7.60
C LEU A 244 -9.54 -3.82 -7.69
N HIS A 245 -10.65 -4.58 -7.57
CA HIS A 245 -11.99 -4.01 -7.61
C HIS A 245 -12.31 -3.21 -6.34
N GLU A 246 -12.18 -3.85 -5.17
CA GLU A 246 -12.66 -3.28 -3.90
C GLU A 246 -11.81 -2.10 -3.41
N ILE A 247 -10.48 -2.19 -3.59
CA ILE A 247 -9.54 -1.26 -2.96
C ILE A 247 -9.02 -0.21 -3.95
N TYR A 248 -8.61 -0.65 -5.14
CA TYR A 248 -7.93 0.25 -6.07
C TYR A 248 -8.81 0.81 -7.18
N ASN A 249 -10.05 0.35 -7.32
CA ASN A 249 -10.95 0.74 -8.42
C ASN A 249 -10.29 0.54 -9.81
N SER A 250 -9.48 -0.51 -9.94
CA SER A 250 -8.74 -0.86 -11.16
C SER A 250 -9.54 -1.87 -11.97
N TYR A 251 -10.66 -1.39 -12.52
CA TYR A 251 -11.71 -2.24 -13.11
C TYR A 251 -11.26 -2.95 -14.39
N ASP A 252 -10.46 -2.30 -15.21
CA ASP A 252 -9.89 -2.85 -16.44
C ASP A 252 -8.91 -3.99 -16.15
N LEU A 253 -8.02 -3.82 -15.18
CA LEU A 253 -7.09 -4.85 -14.75
C LEU A 253 -7.82 -6.00 -14.04
N CYS A 254 -8.85 -5.69 -13.22
CA CYS A 254 -9.74 -6.71 -12.64
C CYS A 254 -10.41 -7.55 -13.74
N TYR A 255 -10.97 -6.90 -14.76
CA TYR A 255 -11.54 -7.61 -15.92
C TYR A 255 -10.52 -8.49 -16.61
N TYR A 256 -9.29 -8.04 -16.77
CA TYR A 256 -8.22 -8.78 -17.43
C TYR A 256 -7.89 -10.09 -16.71
N PHE A 257 -7.79 -10.08 -15.38
CA PHE A 257 -7.57 -11.27 -14.56
C PHE A 257 -8.80 -12.21 -14.56
N LEU A 258 -10.02 -11.67 -14.46
CA LEU A 258 -11.25 -12.46 -14.57
C LEU A 258 -11.39 -13.14 -15.94
N LYS A 259 -10.95 -12.50 -17.01
CA LYS A 259 -10.96 -13.09 -18.37
C LYS A 259 -10.05 -14.31 -18.46
N GLU A 260 -8.87 -14.26 -17.87
CA GLU A 260 -7.98 -15.43 -17.80
C GLU A 260 -8.61 -16.55 -16.97
N TYR A 261 -9.22 -16.23 -15.83
CA TYR A 261 -9.93 -17.19 -15.00
C TYR A 261 -11.07 -17.88 -15.78
N ASP A 262 -11.86 -17.11 -16.54
CA ASP A 262 -12.94 -17.63 -17.39
C ASP A 262 -12.43 -18.58 -18.45
N GLN A 263 -11.32 -18.26 -19.11
CA GLN A 263 -10.74 -19.11 -20.15
C GLN A 263 -10.37 -20.49 -19.62
N ARG A 264 -9.80 -20.55 -18.41
CA ARG A 264 -9.41 -21.81 -17.76
C ARG A 264 -10.62 -22.62 -17.31
N ASN A 265 -11.63 -21.95 -16.78
CA ASN A 265 -12.77 -22.59 -16.12
C ASN A 265 -14.03 -22.67 -17.00
N LYS A 266 -13.95 -22.20 -18.27
CA LYS A 266 -15.08 -22.16 -19.23
C LYS A 266 -16.28 -21.37 -18.68
N LEU A 267 -16.01 -20.25 -18.01
CA LEU A 267 -17.02 -19.37 -17.40
C LEU A 267 -17.16 -18.06 -18.22
N LYS A 268 -18.03 -17.15 -17.76
CA LYS A 268 -18.29 -15.84 -18.38
C LYS A 268 -18.37 -14.72 -17.35
N LEU A 269 -17.64 -14.84 -16.25
CA LEU A 269 -17.65 -13.88 -15.15
C LEU A 269 -17.14 -12.50 -15.57
N SER A 270 -16.11 -12.45 -16.39
CA SER A 270 -15.55 -11.23 -16.94
C SER A 270 -16.58 -10.44 -17.77
N GLU A 271 -17.40 -11.14 -18.58
CA GLU A 271 -18.45 -10.49 -19.36
C GLU A 271 -19.59 -9.94 -18.47
N ILE A 272 -19.97 -10.67 -17.43
CA ILE A 272 -20.94 -10.20 -16.42
C ILE A 272 -20.39 -8.94 -15.73
N TYR A 273 -19.12 -9.01 -15.31
CA TYR A 273 -18.43 -7.90 -14.69
C TYR A 273 -18.36 -6.66 -15.59
N ARG A 274 -17.93 -6.83 -16.84
CA ARG A 274 -17.82 -5.75 -17.83
C ARG A 274 -19.17 -5.08 -18.08
N LYS A 275 -20.26 -5.87 -18.24
CA LYS A 275 -21.61 -5.34 -18.40
C LYS A 275 -22.05 -4.51 -17.22
N TYR A 276 -21.75 -4.97 -15.98
CA TYR A 276 -22.05 -4.22 -14.77
C TYR A 276 -21.28 -2.89 -14.75
N ILE A 277 -19.95 -2.90 -14.93
CA ILE A 277 -19.12 -1.68 -14.93
C ILE A 277 -19.61 -0.68 -15.97
N ASN A 278 -19.94 -1.13 -17.17
CA ASN A 278 -20.46 -0.25 -18.25
C ASN A 278 -21.87 0.30 -17.98
N SER A 279 -22.62 -0.31 -17.08
CA SER A 279 -23.98 0.16 -16.68
C SER A 279 -23.94 1.21 -15.57
N GLU A 280 -22.81 1.37 -14.87
CA GLU A 280 -22.66 2.35 -13.79
C GLU A 280 -22.67 3.78 -14.39
N LYS A 281 -23.59 4.62 -13.93
CA LYS A 281 -23.77 6.00 -14.40
C LYS A 281 -22.59 6.93 -14.06
N LYS A 282 -21.85 6.60 -12.98
CA LYS A 282 -20.67 7.34 -12.55
C LYS A 282 -19.62 6.36 -12.02
N LEU A 283 -18.50 6.27 -12.72
CA LEU A 283 -17.33 5.54 -12.23
C LEU A 283 -16.41 6.51 -11.52
N ASN A 284 -16.11 6.22 -10.26
CA ASN A 284 -15.04 6.92 -9.55
C ASN A 284 -13.69 6.31 -9.95
N LEU A 285 -13.11 6.84 -11.02
CA LEU A 285 -11.78 6.43 -11.44
C LEU A 285 -10.74 7.21 -10.63
N LYS A 286 -9.88 6.51 -9.91
CA LYS A 286 -8.70 7.07 -9.28
C LYS A 286 -7.49 6.81 -10.17
N PHE A 287 -7.09 7.77 -10.96
CA PHE A 287 -5.83 7.73 -11.70
C PHE A 287 -4.94 8.85 -11.17
N MET A 288 -3.86 8.48 -10.50
CA MET A 288 -3.03 9.39 -9.72
C MET A 288 -3.91 10.20 -8.74
N ASN A 289 -3.66 11.48 -8.50
CA ASN A 289 -4.55 12.32 -7.67
C ASN A 289 -5.75 12.91 -8.42
N LEU A 290 -5.93 12.52 -9.68
CA LEU A 290 -7.06 12.94 -10.48
C LEU A 290 -8.29 12.09 -10.14
N ARG A 291 -9.25 12.66 -9.40
CA ARG A 291 -10.62 12.14 -9.35
C ARG A 291 -11.30 12.55 -10.65
N LEU A 292 -11.27 11.68 -11.63
CA LEU A 292 -12.04 11.86 -12.85
C LEU A 292 -13.46 11.31 -12.63
N SER A 293 -14.44 12.20 -12.53
CA SER A 293 -15.83 11.84 -12.72
C SER A 293 -16.06 11.74 -14.23
N VAL A 294 -16.16 10.54 -14.76
CA VAL A 294 -16.47 10.32 -16.18
C VAL A 294 -17.88 9.81 -16.31
N ASP A 295 -18.65 10.42 -17.19
CA ASP A 295 -20.06 10.03 -17.45
C ASP A 295 -20.17 8.73 -18.26
N SER A 296 -19.11 8.31 -18.95
CA SER A 296 -19.02 7.01 -19.60
C SER A 296 -17.59 6.63 -19.99
N VAL A 297 -17.25 5.35 -19.89
CA VAL A 297 -16.08 4.76 -20.53
C VAL A 297 -16.56 4.03 -21.79
N THR A 298 -16.25 4.55 -22.96
CA THR A 298 -16.57 3.89 -24.23
C THR A 298 -15.38 3.07 -24.71
N THR A 299 -15.58 1.79 -24.95
CA THR A 299 -14.63 0.97 -25.70
C THR A 299 -14.88 1.21 -27.19
N LYS A 300 -13.93 1.85 -27.90
CA LYS A 300 -13.91 1.77 -29.36
C LYS A 300 -13.69 0.29 -29.75
N LYS A 301 -14.50 -0.16 -30.73
CA LYS A 301 -14.35 -1.48 -31.35
C LYS A 301 -13.03 -1.62 -32.09
#